data_72f7c1423a4aef4625beb85aef92c9f1
#
_entry.id   72f7c1423a4aef4625beb85aef92c9f1
#
_cell.length_a   1.000
_cell.length_b   1.000
_cell.length_c   1.000
_cell.angle_alpha   90.00
_cell.angle_beta   90.00
_cell.angle_gamma   90.00
#
_symmetry.space_group_name_H-M   'P 1'
#
loop_
_entity.id
_entity.type
_entity.pdbx_description
1 polymer ?
#
loop_
_entity_poly.entity_id
_entity_poly.type
_entity_poly.pdbx_seq_one_letter_code
_entity_poly.pdbx_strand_id
1 'polypeptide(L)'
;MIRFFRLPRLMRMLYPEALFRIEGGGREVFLTFDDGPDAAVTPIVLDVLRRHGVKATFFCTGSAVDANPSLHQTILEEGHSVGNHGYNHIKGWQTAVSGYTDNAFKAERLIESRLYRPPFGSIRPKQYSELRKHFRIVFWDLILYDFDASFGKDQVLRTLRRKIRPGSIVVMHDTSKSLVASLLEEAIVYLRSEGYTFSLFPER
;
A
#
# COMPACT_ATOMS: atom_id res chain seq x y z
N MET A 1 9.91 9.49 18.86
CA MET A 1 10.04 9.66 17.39
C MET A 1 8.82 10.40 16.87
N ILE A 2 9.00 11.44 16.03
CA ILE A 2 7.88 12.15 15.38
C ILE A 2 7.39 11.27 14.22
N ARG A 3 6.08 10.87 14.23
CA ARG A 3 5.47 10.07 13.17
C ARG A 3 4.67 10.97 12.22
N PHE A 4 4.97 10.91 10.93
CA PHE A 4 4.22 11.62 9.89
C PHE A 4 3.20 10.67 9.25
N PHE A 5 1.97 10.72 9.72
CA PHE A 5 0.87 9.88 9.22
C PHE A 5 0.46 10.24 7.77
N ARG A 6 0.75 11.46 7.35
CA ARG A 6 0.57 11.98 5.99
C ARG A 6 1.85 12.57 5.48
N LEU A 7 2.10 12.39 4.20
CA LEU A 7 3.24 13.04 3.55
C LEU A 7 3.05 14.57 3.50
N PRO A 8 4.12 15.35 3.71
CA PRO A 8 4.06 16.81 3.63
C PRO A 8 3.52 17.28 2.27
N ARG A 9 2.80 18.41 2.26
CA ARG A 9 2.26 19.01 1.01
C ARG A 9 3.34 19.26 -0.04
N LEU A 10 4.56 19.56 0.39
CA LEU A 10 5.72 19.75 -0.50
C LEU A 10 5.99 18.51 -1.39
N MET A 11 5.75 17.30 -0.89
CA MET A 11 5.90 16.08 -1.69
C MET A 11 4.98 16.06 -2.91
N ARG A 12 3.79 16.62 -2.82
CA ARG A 12 2.87 16.73 -3.97
C ARG A 12 3.39 17.67 -5.05
N MET A 13 4.14 18.71 -4.66
CA MET A 13 4.78 19.63 -5.62
C MET A 13 5.98 18.98 -6.31
N LEU A 14 6.72 18.12 -5.61
CA LEU A 14 7.87 17.39 -6.17
C LEU A 14 7.45 16.21 -7.07
N TYR A 15 6.25 15.65 -6.84
CA TYR A 15 5.73 14.49 -7.56
C TYR A 15 4.29 14.74 -8.03
N PRO A 16 4.07 15.67 -8.97
CA PRO A 16 2.74 16.25 -9.28
C PRO A 16 1.72 15.25 -9.83
N GLU A 17 2.17 14.23 -10.54
CA GLU A 17 1.28 13.21 -11.15
C GLU A 17 1.08 11.98 -10.23
N ALA A 18 1.77 11.95 -9.08
CA ALA A 18 1.65 10.84 -8.16
C ALA A 18 0.33 10.90 -7.36
N LEU A 19 -0.21 9.75 -7.05
CA LEU A 19 -1.40 9.63 -6.23
C LEU A 19 -1.05 9.71 -4.75
N PHE A 20 -1.67 10.62 -4.04
CA PHE A 20 -1.60 10.74 -2.59
C PHE A 20 -2.96 10.52 -1.94
N ARG A 21 -4.02 10.89 -2.63
CA ARG A 21 -5.42 10.76 -2.24
C ARG A 21 -6.26 10.82 -3.52
N ILE A 22 -7.39 10.13 -3.56
CA ILE A 22 -8.32 10.18 -4.67
C ILE A 22 -9.52 11.04 -4.27
N GLU A 23 -9.78 12.10 -5.01
CA GLU A 23 -10.84 13.05 -4.72
C GLU A 23 -12.03 12.83 -5.68
N GLY A 24 -13.25 13.11 -5.21
CA GLY A 24 -14.45 13.13 -6.06
C GLY A 24 -15.38 11.93 -5.97
N GLY A 25 -15.02 10.85 -5.27
CA GLY A 25 -15.79 9.60 -5.18
C GLY A 25 -16.70 9.46 -3.94
N GLY A 26 -17.16 10.53 -3.31
CA GLY A 26 -17.95 10.41 -2.08
C GLY A 26 -17.13 9.96 -0.88
N ARG A 27 -17.65 9.04 -0.04
CA ARG A 27 -16.93 8.51 1.15
C ARG A 27 -16.14 7.24 0.84
N GLU A 28 -15.50 7.16 -0.31
CA GLU A 28 -14.64 6.04 -0.67
C GLU A 28 -13.31 6.09 0.06
N VAL A 29 -12.76 4.91 0.38
CA VAL A 29 -11.40 4.71 0.89
C VAL A 29 -10.74 3.56 0.14
N PHE A 30 -9.43 3.63 0.02
CA PHE A 30 -8.60 2.68 -0.72
C PHE A 30 -7.68 1.98 0.28
N LEU A 31 -8.04 0.74 0.67
CA LEU A 31 -7.20 -0.06 1.54
C LEU A 31 -6.04 -0.63 0.74
N THR A 32 -4.84 -0.46 1.25
CA THR A 32 -3.63 -0.98 0.61
C THR A 32 -2.74 -1.68 1.62
N PHE A 33 -2.10 -2.77 1.17
CA PHE A 33 -1.16 -3.57 1.96
C PHE A 33 0.18 -3.60 1.25
N ASP A 34 1.25 -3.32 1.97
CA ASP A 34 2.62 -3.27 1.45
C ASP A 34 3.44 -4.45 1.96
N ASP A 35 4.52 -4.78 1.23
CA ASP A 35 5.59 -5.72 1.54
C ASP A 35 5.29 -7.21 1.30
N GLY A 36 4.04 -7.64 1.30
CA GLY A 36 3.63 -9.02 1.06
C GLY A 36 3.93 -9.55 -0.37
N PRO A 37 3.44 -10.77 -0.69
CA PRO A 37 2.66 -11.66 0.15
C PRO A 37 3.48 -12.39 1.23
N ASP A 38 2.97 -12.49 2.46
CA ASP A 38 3.56 -13.23 3.59
C ASP A 38 2.71 -14.48 3.87
N ALA A 39 3.35 -15.65 3.93
CA ALA A 39 2.67 -16.93 4.07
C ALA A 39 1.83 -17.06 5.37
N ALA A 40 2.19 -16.34 6.43
CA ALA A 40 1.49 -16.39 7.70
C ALA A 40 0.37 -15.34 7.82
N VAL A 41 0.53 -14.18 7.19
CA VAL A 41 -0.37 -13.03 7.43
C VAL A 41 -1.31 -12.76 6.26
N THR A 42 -0.82 -12.83 5.01
CA THR A 42 -1.67 -12.54 3.84
C THR A 42 -2.92 -13.42 3.78
N PRO A 43 -2.89 -14.74 4.11
CA PRO A 43 -4.13 -15.54 4.16
C PRO A 43 -5.16 -15.04 5.17
N ILE A 44 -4.70 -14.52 6.33
CA ILE A 44 -5.60 -13.96 7.36
C ILE A 44 -6.23 -12.67 6.84
N VAL A 45 -5.45 -11.82 6.17
CA VAL A 45 -5.93 -10.57 5.55
C VAL A 45 -6.99 -10.89 4.49
N LEU A 46 -6.72 -11.85 3.59
CA LEU A 46 -7.65 -12.27 2.55
C LEU A 46 -8.95 -12.82 3.14
N ASP A 47 -8.88 -13.64 4.19
CA ASP A 47 -10.07 -14.15 4.87
C ASP A 47 -10.96 -13.05 5.44
N VAL A 48 -10.36 -12.07 6.14
CA VAL A 48 -11.09 -10.89 6.64
C VAL A 48 -11.72 -10.10 5.50
N LEU A 49 -10.98 -9.81 4.44
CA LEU A 49 -11.49 -9.07 3.28
C LEU A 49 -12.66 -9.80 2.61
N ARG A 50 -12.55 -11.12 2.44
CA ARG A 50 -13.60 -11.99 1.85
C ARG A 50 -14.86 -11.99 2.71
N ARG A 51 -14.76 -12.19 4.02
CA ARG A 51 -15.91 -12.18 4.95
C ARG A 51 -16.67 -10.86 4.93
N HIS A 52 -15.95 -9.78 4.70
CA HIS A 52 -16.54 -8.44 4.60
C HIS A 52 -16.85 -8.00 3.15
N GLY A 53 -16.60 -8.81 2.12
CA GLY A 53 -16.81 -8.41 0.73
C GLY A 53 -16.05 -7.14 0.34
N VAL A 54 -14.84 -6.95 0.87
CA VAL A 54 -13.98 -5.80 0.62
C VAL A 54 -12.88 -6.18 -0.36
N LYS A 55 -12.62 -5.32 -1.36
CA LYS A 55 -11.46 -5.44 -2.23
C LYS A 55 -10.40 -4.41 -1.85
N ALA A 56 -9.13 -4.78 -2.03
CA ALA A 56 -7.97 -3.98 -1.65
C ALA A 56 -6.86 -4.08 -2.70
N THR A 57 -5.85 -3.23 -2.60
CA THR A 57 -4.66 -3.31 -3.46
C THR A 57 -3.45 -3.73 -2.63
N PHE A 58 -2.74 -4.76 -3.10
CA PHE A 58 -1.52 -5.28 -2.47
C PHE A 58 -0.29 -4.78 -3.24
N PHE A 59 0.52 -3.95 -2.63
CA PHE A 59 1.81 -3.52 -3.19
C PHE A 59 2.87 -4.54 -2.81
N CYS A 60 3.02 -5.54 -3.65
CA CYS A 60 3.89 -6.68 -3.42
C CYS A 60 5.36 -6.37 -3.71
N THR A 61 6.27 -6.92 -2.92
CA THR A 61 7.69 -6.98 -3.31
C THR A 61 7.94 -8.18 -4.22
N GLY A 62 8.79 -8.03 -5.23
CA GLY A 62 9.10 -9.13 -6.15
C GLY A 62 9.70 -10.34 -5.45
N SER A 63 10.51 -10.12 -4.41
CA SER A 63 11.09 -11.20 -3.60
C SER A 63 10.05 -11.99 -2.79
N ALA A 64 8.99 -11.32 -2.33
CA ALA A 64 7.89 -11.99 -1.62
C ALA A 64 7.01 -12.80 -2.60
N VAL A 65 6.80 -12.29 -3.83
CA VAL A 65 6.10 -13.02 -4.89
C VAL A 65 6.89 -14.25 -5.32
N ASP A 66 8.20 -14.13 -5.52
CA ASP A 66 9.07 -15.28 -5.83
C ASP A 66 9.01 -16.36 -4.74
N ALA A 67 8.94 -15.95 -3.48
CA ALA A 67 8.83 -16.87 -2.35
C ALA A 67 7.44 -17.50 -2.20
N ASN A 68 6.37 -16.81 -2.63
CA ASN A 68 4.98 -17.21 -2.43
C ASN A 68 4.12 -17.01 -3.70
N PRO A 69 4.48 -17.62 -4.86
CA PRO A 69 3.79 -17.34 -6.12
C PRO A 69 2.32 -17.76 -6.12
N SER A 70 1.98 -18.87 -5.47
CA SER A 70 0.59 -19.31 -5.34
C SER A 70 -0.28 -18.34 -4.53
N LEU A 71 0.30 -17.72 -3.50
CA LEU A 71 -0.42 -16.74 -2.69
C LEU A 71 -0.65 -15.43 -3.47
N HIS A 72 0.33 -15.00 -4.27
CA HIS A 72 0.14 -13.89 -5.20
C HIS A 72 -1.00 -14.17 -6.19
N GLN A 73 -1.04 -15.37 -6.74
CA GLN A 73 -2.13 -15.80 -7.63
C GLN A 73 -3.50 -15.79 -6.92
N THR A 74 -3.55 -16.24 -5.66
CA THR A 74 -4.78 -16.18 -4.84
C THR A 74 -5.28 -14.75 -4.64
N ILE A 75 -4.38 -13.78 -4.41
CA ILE A 75 -4.75 -12.35 -4.31
C ILE A 75 -5.49 -11.89 -5.57
N LEU A 76 -5.00 -12.27 -6.75
CA LEU A 76 -5.62 -11.91 -8.04
C LEU A 76 -6.96 -12.63 -8.26
N GLU A 77 -7.01 -13.94 -7.98
CA GLU A 77 -8.22 -14.77 -8.15
C GLU A 77 -9.36 -14.32 -7.23
N GLU A 78 -9.03 -13.81 -6.05
CA GLU A 78 -10.03 -13.21 -5.15
C GLU A 78 -10.46 -11.79 -5.59
N GLY A 79 -9.98 -11.29 -6.73
CA GLY A 79 -10.40 -10.01 -7.33
C GLY A 79 -9.82 -8.79 -6.62
N HIS A 80 -8.70 -8.94 -5.93
CA HIS A 80 -7.91 -7.82 -5.45
C HIS A 80 -7.00 -7.27 -6.56
N SER A 81 -6.55 -6.03 -6.40
CA SER A 81 -5.54 -5.45 -7.29
C SER A 81 -4.15 -5.66 -6.72
N VAL A 82 -3.15 -5.72 -7.59
CA VAL A 82 -1.74 -5.74 -7.19
C VAL A 82 -1.00 -4.50 -7.68
N GLY A 83 0.03 -4.11 -6.96
CA GLY A 83 0.95 -3.04 -7.31
C GLY A 83 2.40 -3.48 -7.05
N ASN A 84 3.32 -2.85 -7.74
CA ASN A 84 4.75 -3.10 -7.64
C ASN A 84 5.34 -2.30 -6.47
N HIS A 85 6.02 -2.98 -5.54
CA HIS A 85 6.74 -2.37 -4.40
C HIS A 85 8.27 -2.56 -4.49
N GLY A 86 8.80 -2.68 -5.72
CA GLY A 86 10.19 -3.04 -5.98
C GLY A 86 10.47 -4.52 -5.72
N TYR A 87 11.67 -4.99 -6.11
CA TYR A 87 12.01 -6.39 -5.89
C TYR A 87 12.56 -6.64 -4.48
N ASN A 88 13.56 -5.84 -4.03
CA ASN A 88 14.26 -6.01 -2.76
C ASN A 88 13.90 -4.96 -1.70
N HIS A 89 12.81 -4.20 -1.86
CA HIS A 89 12.38 -3.16 -0.91
C HIS A 89 13.50 -2.17 -0.54
N ILE A 90 14.19 -1.59 -1.56
CA ILE A 90 15.34 -0.70 -1.37
C ILE A 90 14.96 0.78 -1.25
N LYS A 91 15.72 1.55 -0.48
CA LYS A 91 15.51 2.99 -0.30
C LYS A 91 16.05 3.79 -1.50
N GLY A 92 15.21 4.58 -2.15
CA GLY A 92 15.60 5.38 -3.31
C GLY A 92 16.73 6.36 -3.03
N TRP A 93 16.71 7.06 -1.89
CA TRP A 93 17.78 8.00 -1.52
C TRP A 93 19.14 7.35 -1.26
N GLN A 94 19.19 6.05 -1.02
CA GLN A 94 20.42 5.29 -0.77
C GLN A 94 20.88 4.48 -1.99
N THR A 95 20.16 4.57 -3.12
CA THR A 95 20.42 3.75 -4.31
C THR A 95 20.64 4.64 -5.54
N ALA A 96 21.55 4.25 -6.42
CA ALA A 96 21.73 4.91 -7.71
C ALA A 96 20.47 4.82 -8.57
N VAL A 97 20.29 5.74 -9.53
CA VAL A 97 19.07 5.79 -10.35
C VAL A 97 18.86 4.47 -11.09
N SER A 98 19.87 3.96 -11.80
CA SER A 98 19.78 2.71 -12.55
C SER A 98 19.42 1.53 -11.64
N GLY A 99 20.16 1.31 -10.55
CA GLY A 99 19.88 0.20 -9.62
C GLY A 99 18.47 0.26 -8.99
N TYR A 100 17.93 1.47 -8.77
CA TYR A 100 16.57 1.63 -8.27
C TYR A 100 15.52 1.30 -9.34
N THR A 101 15.71 1.79 -10.57
CA THR A 101 14.81 1.50 -11.69
C THR A 101 14.88 0.02 -12.09
N ASP A 102 16.06 -0.58 -12.15
CA ASP A 102 16.24 -2.01 -12.44
C ASP A 102 15.53 -2.88 -11.39
N ASN A 103 15.58 -2.47 -10.11
CA ASN A 103 14.85 -3.15 -9.03
C ASN A 103 13.33 -3.11 -9.24
N ALA A 104 12.78 -1.98 -9.68
CA ALA A 104 11.37 -1.85 -10.01
C ALA A 104 10.97 -2.68 -11.23
N PHE A 105 11.74 -2.63 -12.32
CA PHE A 105 11.48 -3.43 -13.53
C PHE A 105 11.69 -4.93 -13.33
N LYS A 106 12.61 -5.33 -12.44
CA LYS A 106 12.73 -6.74 -12.05
C LYS A 106 11.44 -7.26 -11.40
N ALA A 107 10.83 -6.47 -10.52
CA ALA A 107 9.58 -6.83 -9.86
C ALA A 107 8.38 -6.83 -10.84
N GLU A 108 8.35 -5.91 -11.82
CA GLU A 108 7.28 -5.83 -12.82
C GLU A 108 7.08 -7.15 -13.57
N ARG A 109 8.16 -7.88 -13.85
CA ARG A 109 8.11 -9.18 -14.55
C ARG A 109 7.33 -10.27 -13.81
N LEU A 110 7.12 -10.09 -12.51
CA LEU A 110 6.42 -11.03 -11.64
C LEU A 110 5.03 -10.52 -11.24
N ILE A 111 4.88 -9.18 -11.11
CA ILE A 111 3.67 -8.56 -10.54
C ILE A 111 2.74 -8.07 -11.65
N GLU A 112 3.28 -7.73 -12.83
CA GLU A 112 2.51 -7.29 -14.02
C GLU A 112 1.53 -6.13 -13.74
N SER A 113 1.98 -5.12 -12.98
CA SER A 113 1.14 -3.99 -12.60
C SER A 113 1.69 -2.64 -13.06
N ARG A 114 0.80 -1.75 -13.46
CA ARG A 114 1.12 -0.34 -13.75
C ARG A 114 1.16 0.55 -12.50
N LEU A 115 0.77 0.05 -11.34
CA LEU A 115 0.88 0.75 -10.07
C LEU A 115 2.27 0.51 -9.47
N TYR A 116 2.92 1.56 -9.01
CA TYR A 116 4.20 1.47 -8.28
C TYR A 116 4.17 2.31 -7.02
N ARG A 117 4.47 1.70 -5.89
CA ARG A 117 4.68 2.42 -4.63
C ARG A 117 6.15 2.38 -4.25
N PRO A 118 6.81 3.54 -4.09
CA PRO A 118 8.21 3.60 -3.65
C PRO A 118 8.36 3.00 -2.24
N PRO A 119 9.25 2.01 -2.02
CA PRO A 119 9.58 1.52 -0.69
C PRO A 119 9.95 2.67 0.26
N PHE A 120 9.43 2.65 1.49
CA PHE A 120 9.57 3.71 2.49
C PHE A 120 9.06 5.09 2.05
N GLY A 121 8.33 5.22 0.94
CA GLY A 121 8.06 6.50 0.29
C GLY A 121 9.32 7.21 -0.21
N SER A 122 10.42 6.49 -0.33
CA SER A 122 11.76 7.01 -0.60
C SER A 122 12.08 6.91 -2.10
N ILE A 123 11.99 8.02 -2.80
CA ILE A 123 12.32 8.11 -4.23
C ILE A 123 12.97 9.46 -4.53
N ARG A 124 14.02 9.47 -5.37
CA ARG A 124 14.65 10.70 -5.87
C ARG A 124 13.90 11.27 -7.06
N PRO A 125 13.92 12.59 -7.32
CA PRO A 125 13.24 13.17 -8.48
C PRO A 125 13.64 12.53 -9.82
N LYS A 126 14.91 12.16 -10.01
CA LYS A 126 15.36 11.47 -11.23
C LYS A 126 14.80 10.06 -11.36
N GLN A 127 14.73 9.29 -10.25
CA GLN A 127 14.09 7.96 -10.23
C GLN A 127 12.60 8.06 -10.53
N TYR A 128 11.93 9.05 -9.92
CA TYR A 128 10.52 9.34 -10.20
C TYR A 128 10.28 9.67 -11.68
N SER A 129 11.12 10.55 -12.25
CA SER A 129 11.02 10.94 -13.67
C SER A 129 11.14 9.74 -14.62
N GLU A 130 11.96 8.75 -14.30
CA GLU A 130 12.07 7.54 -15.10
C GLU A 130 10.87 6.60 -14.88
N LEU A 131 10.54 6.29 -13.62
CA LEU A 131 9.50 5.32 -13.32
C LEU A 131 8.09 5.79 -13.70
N ARG A 132 7.78 7.08 -13.62
CA ARG A 132 6.46 7.60 -14.01
C ARG A 132 6.12 7.44 -15.50
N LYS A 133 7.11 7.18 -16.35
CA LYS A 133 6.92 6.88 -17.77
C LYS A 133 6.23 5.52 -17.98
N HIS A 134 6.38 4.62 -17.02
CA HIS A 134 5.92 3.23 -17.07
C HIS A 134 4.87 2.90 -16.01
N PHE A 135 4.95 3.58 -14.86
CA PHE A 135 4.10 3.31 -13.71
C PHE A 135 3.34 4.55 -13.26
N ARG A 136 2.14 4.33 -12.75
CA ARG A 136 1.42 5.29 -11.94
C ARG A 136 1.94 5.24 -10.52
N ILE A 137 2.64 6.28 -10.09
CA ILE A 137 3.28 6.31 -8.76
C ILE A 137 2.22 6.58 -7.70
N VAL A 138 2.16 5.72 -6.69
CA VAL A 138 1.16 5.77 -5.62
C VAL A 138 1.86 5.95 -4.27
N PHE A 139 1.61 7.06 -3.62
CA PHE A 139 1.94 7.29 -2.22
C PHE A 139 0.72 6.97 -1.34
N TRP A 140 0.53 7.71 -0.25
CA TRP A 140 -0.59 7.53 0.67
C TRP A 140 -1.12 8.85 1.22
N ASP A 141 -2.37 8.82 1.65
CA ASP A 141 -2.95 9.86 2.49
C ASP A 141 -2.77 9.54 3.97
N LEU A 142 -2.82 8.25 4.33
CA LEU A 142 -2.76 7.81 5.72
C LEU A 142 -1.96 6.52 5.86
N ILE A 143 -0.79 6.58 6.52
CA ILE A 143 -0.05 5.39 6.96
C ILE A 143 -0.33 5.14 8.44
N LEU A 144 -0.61 3.89 8.82
CA LEU A 144 -1.09 3.55 10.15
C LEU A 144 0.01 3.16 11.14
N TYR A 145 1.24 2.93 10.67
CA TYR A 145 2.36 2.44 11.50
C TYR A 145 2.05 1.11 12.21
N ASP A 146 1.27 0.26 11.59
CA ASP A 146 0.93 -1.09 12.05
C ASP A 146 2.14 -2.03 12.15
N PHE A 147 3.24 -1.70 11.47
CA PHE A 147 4.54 -2.38 11.53
C PHE A 147 5.41 -1.94 12.72
N ASP A 148 5.03 -0.90 13.44
CA ASP A 148 5.79 -0.39 14.59
C ASP A 148 5.23 -0.97 15.89
N ALA A 149 5.88 -2.00 16.42
CA ALA A 149 5.47 -2.69 17.64
C ALA A 149 5.30 -1.76 18.85
N SER A 150 6.01 -0.61 18.88
CA SER A 150 5.87 0.39 19.95
C SER A 150 4.58 1.21 19.85
N PHE A 151 3.85 1.10 18.72
CA PHE A 151 2.64 1.91 18.51
C PHE A 151 1.37 1.24 19.04
N GLY A 152 1.30 -0.07 19.01
CA GLY A 152 0.19 -0.86 19.55
C GLY A 152 -1.14 -0.74 18.78
N LYS A 153 -1.97 -1.78 18.85
CA LYS A 153 -3.25 -1.90 18.14
C LYS A 153 -4.19 -0.71 18.38
N ASP A 154 -4.40 -0.35 19.65
CA ASP A 154 -5.34 0.71 20.01
C ASP A 154 -4.92 2.08 19.47
N GLN A 155 -3.62 2.36 19.39
CA GLN A 155 -3.13 3.61 18.82
C GLN A 155 -3.29 3.63 17.30
N VAL A 156 -3.07 2.49 16.63
CA VAL A 156 -3.35 2.33 15.19
C VAL A 156 -4.80 2.64 14.89
N LEU A 157 -5.74 2.01 15.60
CA LEU A 157 -7.18 2.22 15.43
C LEU A 157 -7.62 3.64 15.80
N ARG A 158 -7.11 4.22 16.88
CA ARG A 158 -7.36 5.64 17.20
C ARG A 158 -6.86 6.58 16.12
N THR A 159 -5.71 6.27 15.51
CA THR A 159 -5.15 7.06 14.42
C THR A 159 -6.03 6.99 13.18
N LEU A 160 -6.48 5.79 12.80
CA LEU A 160 -7.43 5.59 11.72
C LEU A 160 -8.68 6.45 11.95
N ARG A 161 -9.35 6.29 13.10
CA ARG A 161 -10.59 7.00 13.45
C ARG A 161 -10.46 8.52 13.38
N ARG A 162 -9.33 9.06 13.83
CA ARG A 162 -9.10 10.52 13.88
C ARG A 162 -8.65 11.12 12.56
N LYS A 163 -8.06 10.34 11.68
CA LYS A 163 -7.36 10.88 10.51
C LYS A 163 -7.95 10.42 9.17
N ILE A 164 -8.84 9.43 9.17
CA ILE A 164 -9.49 8.98 7.94
C ILE A 164 -10.32 10.09 7.31
N ARG A 165 -10.37 10.15 6.00
CA ARG A 165 -11.21 11.10 5.24
C ARG A 165 -11.54 10.51 3.86
N PRO A 166 -12.59 11.02 3.19
CA PRO A 166 -12.93 10.58 1.84
C PRO A 166 -11.74 10.61 0.90
N GLY A 167 -11.59 9.55 0.11
CA GLY A 167 -10.51 9.38 -0.83
C GLY A 167 -9.16 8.96 -0.23
N SER A 168 -9.10 8.68 1.08
CA SER A 168 -7.85 8.27 1.72
C SER A 168 -7.32 6.96 1.12
N ILE A 169 -6.06 6.99 0.68
CA ILE A 169 -5.24 5.81 0.42
C ILE A 169 -4.63 5.43 1.76
N VAL A 170 -5.07 4.29 2.33
CA VAL A 170 -4.66 3.82 3.65
C VAL A 170 -3.61 2.75 3.49
N VAL A 171 -2.45 2.91 4.14
CA VAL A 171 -1.36 1.92 4.14
C VAL A 171 -1.35 1.13 5.43
N MET A 172 -1.39 -0.18 5.25
CA MET A 172 -1.09 -1.22 6.23
C MET A 172 -0.05 -2.17 5.62
N HIS A 173 0.43 -3.16 6.37
CA HIS A 173 1.46 -4.09 5.89
C HIS A 173 1.01 -5.53 6.17
N ASP A 174 0.97 -6.37 5.14
CA ASP A 174 0.59 -7.78 5.27
C ASP A 174 1.81 -8.69 5.51
N THR A 175 2.54 -8.38 6.56
CA THR A 175 3.73 -9.11 6.99
C THR A 175 3.63 -9.56 8.44
N SER A 176 4.38 -10.59 8.81
CA SER A 176 4.45 -11.13 10.17
C SER A 176 4.97 -10.14 11.22
N LYS A 177 5.51 -9.00 10.80
CA LYS A 177 5.94 -7.91 11.69
C LYS A 177 4.84 -6.89 11.98
N SER A 178 3.72 -6.96 11.27
CA SER A 178 2.63 -5.99 11.40
C SER A 178 1.52 -6.47 12.36
N LEU A 179 0.69 -5.52 12.77
CA LEU A 179 -0.48 -5.78 13.62
C LEU A 179 -1.76 -6.02 12.80
N VAL A 180 -1.68 -6.01 11.45
CA VAL A 180 -2.83 -6.01 10.55
C VAL A 180 -3.78 -7.19 10.81
N ALA A 181 -3.26 -8.39 11.01
CA ALA A 181 -4.06 -9.58 11.31
C ALA A 181 -4.98 -9.41 12.52
N SER A 182 -4.59 -8.60 13.49
CA SER A 182 -5.35 -8.37 14.73
C SER A 182 -6.31 -7.17 14.68
N LEU A 183 -6.15 -6.25 13.71
CA LEU A 183 -6.87 -4.98 13.70
C LEU A 183 -7.75 -4.76 12.45
N LEU A 184 -7.52 -5.50 11.35
CA LEU A 184 -8.15 -5.23 10.06
C LEU A 184 -9.67 -5.33 10.13
N GLU A 185 -10.20 -6.35 10.79
CA GLU A 185 -11.65 -6.53 10.93
C GLU A 185 -12.31 -5.36 11.66
N GLU A 186 -11.73 -4.93 12.78
CA GLU A 186 -12.24 -3.78 13.54
C GLU A 186 -12.14 -2.47 12.73
N ALA A 187 -11.07 -2.31 11.95
CA ALA A 187 -10.92 -1.16 11.06
C ALA A 187 -12.01 -1.12 9.97
N ILE A 188 -12.30 -2.25 9.32
CA ILE A 188 -13.35 -2.36 8.30
C ILE A 188 -14.73 -2.08 8.90
N VAL A 189 -15.06 -2.71 10.04
CA VAL A 189 -16.34 -2.52 10.73
C VAL A 189 -16.54 -1.04 11.09
N TYR A 190 -15.53 -0.40 11.67
CA TYR A 190 -15.56 1.03 11.99
C TYR A 190 -15.77 1.89 10.74
N LEU A 191 -14.99 1.66 9.67
CA LEU A 191 -15.11 2.46 8.45
C LEU A 191 -16.51 2.36 7.85
N ARG A 192 -17.11 1.17 7.84
CA ARG A 192 -18.51 0.96 7.40
C ARG A 192 -19.52 1.68 8.27
N SER A 193 -19.38 1.63 9.58
CA SER A 193 -20.28 2.34 10.50
C SER A 193 -20.25 3.85 10.30
N GLU A 194 -19.12 4.39 9.83
CA GLU A 194 -18.97 5.80 9.45
C GLU A 194 -19.43 6.09 7.99
N GLY A 195 -20.00 5.11 7.29
CA GLY A 195 -20.50 5.26 5.93
C GLY A 195 -19.43 5.30 4.85
N TYR A 196 -18.24 4.79 5.12
CA TYR A 196 -17.21 4.62 4.08
C TYR A 196 -17.46 3.37 3.24
N THR A 197 -17.18 3.48 1.95
CA THR A 197 -17.10 2.37 0.99
C THR A 197 -15.65 2.11 0.59
N PHE A 198 -15.39 0.90 0.08
CA PHE A 198 -14.04 0.46 -0.28
C PHE A 198 -13.94 0.31 -1.78
N SER A 199 -12.90 0.88 -2.38
CA SER A 199 -12.69 0.85 -3.82
C SER A 199 -11.26 0.47 -4.18
N LEU A 200 -11.08 -0.05 -5.39
CA LEU A 200 -9.78 -0.21 -6.04
C LEU A 200 -9.41 1.10 -6.76
N PHE A 201 -8.13 1.25 -7.09
CA PHE A 201 -7.70 2.39 -7.90
C PHE A 201 -8.43 2.37 -9.25
N PRO A 202 -8.92 3.52 -9.73
CA PRO A 202 -9.55 3.58 -11.03
C PRO A 202 -8.53 3.27 -12.13
N GLU A 203 -8.93 2.47 -13.09
CA GLU A 203 -8.20 2.30 -14.35
C GLU A 203 -8.07 3.66 -15.04
N ARG A 204 -6.94 3.90 -15.68
CA ARG A 204 -6.73 5.11 -16.49
C ARG A 204 -7.23 4.89 -17.88
#